data_39b117abb1ab52721084ebff99413be3
#
_entry.id   39b117abb1ab52721084ebff99413be3
#
_cell.length_a   1.000
_cell.length_b   1.000
_cell.length_c   1.000
_cell.angle_alpha   90.00
_cell.angle_beta   90.00
_cell.angle_gamma   90.00
#
_symmetry.space_group_name_H-M   'P 1'
#
loop_
_entity.id
_entity.type
_entity.pdbx_description
1 polymer ?
#
loop_
_entity_poly.entity_id
_entity_poly.type
_entity_poly.pdbx_seq_one_letter_code
_entity_poly.pdbx_strand_id
1 'polypeptide(L)'
;MTSRNFPALDQDLMKERLAPPTGPVRLLIDTDTANEIDDQYALAWALLSPEHMSVEAVTAEPFSFAHHQSELVRVERALENGEAVEEHLVGGFQGWINRLHKQGKRATDLEFIGPDKGMELSYQEILTVYDKLGMNSSGQIFRGAEQYMSDANTPVLSDSVDTIIDLAKSGDEPLYIAAMGCVTNIASALLKAPEIVSNIVVLWTSAYPSMHPTAISRR
;
A
#
# COMPACT_ATOMS: atom_id res chain seq x y z
N MET A 1 2.74 13.58 25.15
CA MET A 1 2.70 12.51 24.13
C MET A 1 2.76 11.19 24.88
N THR A 2 1.65 10.49 25.03
CA THR A 2 1.63 9.15 25.60
C THR A 2 2.24 8.22 24.55
N SER A 3 3.43 7.68 24.82
CA SER A 3 3.99 6.62 23.98
C SER A 3 2.99 5.45 23.99
N ARG A 4 2.43 5.10 22.85
CA ARG A 4 1.64 3.89 22.74
C ARG A 4 2.60 2.72 22.97
N ASN A 5 2.37 1.95 24.01
CA ASN A 5 3.16 0.75 24.27
C ASN A 5 2.63 -0.38 23.38
N PHE A 6 3.35 -0.64 22.29
CA PHE A 6 3.18 -1.91 21.61
C PHE A 6 3.65 -3.05 22.53
N PRO A 7 2.96 -4.19 22.54
CA PRO A 7 3.43 -5.36 23.27
C PRO A 7 4.86 -5.73 22.83
N ALA A 8 5.71 -6.04 23.81
CA ALA A 8 7.01 -6.62 23.48
C ALA A 8 6.80 -8.04 22.94
N LEU A 9 7.31 -8.33 21.75
CA LEU A 9 7.26 -9.67 21.18
C LEU A 9 8.41 -10.50 21.71
N ASP A 10 8.11 -11.75 22.06
CA ASP A 10 9.11 -12.75 22.40
C ASP A 10 9.97 -13.07 21.17
N GLN A 11 11.29 -13.25 21.39
CA GLN A 11 12.23 -13.50 20.29
C GLN A 11 11.99 -14.84 19.59
N ASP A 12 11.54 -15.86 20.30
CA ASP A 12 11.29 -17.16 19.70
C ASP A 12 9.98 -17.13 18.90
N LEU A 13 8.96 -16.41 19.39
CA LEU A 13 7.76 -16.12 18.61
C LEU A 13 8.10 -15.36 17.30
N MET A 14 8.95 -14.33 17.36
CA MET A 14 9.37 -13.62 16.15
C MET A 14 10.08 -14.53 15.14
N LYS A 15 10.97 -15.39 15.59
CA LYS A 15 11.65 -16.37 14.71
C LYS A 15 10.66 -17.35 14.07
N GLU A 16 9.71 -17.84 14.86
CA GLU A 16 8.65 -18.72 14.39
C GLU A 16 7.80 -18.04 13.30
N ARG A 17 7.32 -16.81 13.56
CA ARG A 17 6.46 -16.05 12.63
C ARG A 17 7.17 -15.63 11.34
N LEU A 18 8.48 -15.40 11.40
CA LEU A 18 9.29 -15.03 10.24
C LEU A 18 9.87 -16.24 9.47
N ALA A 19 9.70 -17.44 9.99
CA ALA A 19 10.05 -18.65 9.25
C ALA A 19 9.09 -18.86 8.07
N PRO A 20 9.58 -19.39 6.93
CA PRO A 20 8.68 -19.72 5.81
C PRO A 20 7.58 -20.69 6.28
N PRO A 21 6.32 -20.43 5.96
CA PRO A 21 5.22 -21.32 6.34
C PRO A 21 5.37 -22.70 5.67
N THR A 22 4.99 -23.75 6.38
CA THR A 22 5.07 -25.14 5.89
C THR A 22 3.73 -25.68 5.36
N GLY A 23 2.68 -24.86 5.37
CA GLY A 23 1.33 -25.23 4.94
C GLY A 23 0.56 -24.02 4.40
N PRO A 24 -0.73 -24.19 4.14
CA PRO A 24 -1.60 -23.09 3.73
C PRO A 24 -1.61 -21.98 4.77
N VAL A 25 -1.69 -20.73 4.31
CA VAL A 25 -1.71 -19.54 5.18
C VAL A 25 -3.05 -18.83 5.08
N ARG A 26 -3.46 -18.20 6.19
CA ARG A 26 -4.52 -17.20 6.21
C ARG A 26 -3.97 -15.90 5.63
N LEU A 27 -4.56 -15.38 4.57
CA LEU A 27 -4.02 -14.24 3.83
C LEU A 27 -5.04 -13.09 3.75
N LEU A 28 -4.59 -11.89 4.12
CA LEU A 28 -5.20 -10.64 3.73
C LEU A 28 -4.28 -9.95 2.72
N ILE A 29 -4.84 -9.42 1.64
CA ILE A 29 -4.12 -8.65 0.63
C ILE A 29 -4.50 -7.19 0.78
N ASP A 30 -3.52 -6.32 1.07
CA ASP A 30 -3.68 -4.86 1.14
C ASP A 30 -2.98 -4.26 -0.09
N THR A 31 -3.74 -3.61 -1.01
CA THR A 31 -3.26 -3.35 -2.38
C THR A 31 -3.84 -2.08 -2.98
N ASP A 32 -3.05 -1.38 -3.77
CA ASP A 32 -3.46 -0.27 -4.62
C ASP A 32 -3.63 -0.69 -6.10
N THR A 33 -4.33 -1.79 -6.32
CA THR A 33 -4.50 -2.58 -7.55
C THR A 33 -4.70 -1.78 -8.84
N ALA A 34 -5.24 -0.56 -8.77
CA ALA A 34 -5.41 0.31 -9.95
C ALA A 34 -4.17 1.14 -10.27
N ASN A 35 -3.14 1.11 -9.43
CA ASN A 35 -1.92 1.88 -9.61
C ASN A 35 -0.93 1.17 -10.57
N GLU A 36 -0.65 -0.11 -10.31
CA GLU A 36 0.30 -0.91 -11.08
C GLU A 36 -0.30 -2.27 -11.47
N ILE A 37 0.08 -2.77 -12.65
CA ILE A 37 -0.53 -3.99 -13.23
C ILE A 37 -0.11 -5.27 -12.50
N ASP A 38 1.02 -5.30 -11.84
CA ASP A 38 1.53 -6.46 -11.09
C ASP A 38 0.64 -6.81 -9.89
N ASP A 39 0.01 -5.84 -9.26
CA ASP A 39 -0.98 -6.06 -8.21
C ASP A 39 -2.17 -6.92 -8.67
N GLN A 40 -2.68 -6.66 -9.88
CA GLN A 40 -3.76 -7.44 -10.48
C GLN A 40 -3.35 -8.91 -10.65
N TYR A 41 -2.12 -9.14 -11.12
CA TYR A 41 -1.59 -10.51 -11.29
C TYR A 41 -1.34 -11.20 -9.95
N ALA A 42 -0.79 -10.49 -8.96
CA ALA A 42 -0.56 -11.02 -7.62
C ALA A 42 -1.87 -11.42 -6.93
N LEU A 43 -2.89 -10.55 -7.02
CA LEU A 43 -4.23 -10.83 -6.52
C LEU A 43 -4.85 -12.06 -7.22
N ALA A 44 -4.80 -12.10 -8.55
CA ALA A 44 -5.34 -13.23 -9.31
C ALA A 44 -4.60 -14.54 -8.97
N TRP A 45 -3.27 -14.49 -8.83
CA TRP A 45 -2.49 -15.67 -8.43
C TRP A 45 -2.87 -16.17 -7.04
N ALA A 46 -3.00 -15.29 -6.06
CA ALA A 46 -3.41 -15.68 -4.72
C ALA A 46 -4.80 -16.34 -4.71
N LEU A 47 -5.78 -15.73 -5.41
CA LEU A 47 -7.14 -16.25 -5.52
C LEU A 47 -7.23 -17.61 -6.22
N LEU A 48 -6.32 -17.88 -7.18
CA LEU A 48 -6.25 -19.13 -7.94
C LEU A 48 -5.39 -20.21 -7.27
N SER A 49 -4.84 -19.94 -6.06
CA SER A 49 -3.99 -20.87 -5.32
C SER A 49 -4.56 -21.22 -3.93
N PRO A 50 -5.85 -21.62 -3.83
CA PRO A 50 -6.51 -21.82 -2.53
C PRO A 50 -5.88 -22.94 -1.68
N GLU A 51 -5.14 -23.85 -2.31
CA GLU A 51 -4.40 -24.91 -1.63
C GLU A 51 -3.17 -24.40 -0.83
N HIS A 52 -2.73 -23.18 -1.12
CA HIS A 52 -1.60 -22.53 -0.45
C HIS A 52 -1.99 -21.27 0.33
N MET A 53 -3.00 -20.55 -0.15
CA MET A 53 -3.39 -19.24 0.36
C MET A 53 -4.91 -19.17 0.53
N SER A 54 -5.37 -19.12 1.79
CA SER A 54 -6.77 -18.82 2.09
C SER A 54 -6.95 -17.30 2.13
N VAL A 55 -7.34 -16.70 1.01
CA VAL A 55 -7.60 -15.25 0.95
C VAL A 55 -8.89 -14.95 1.71
N GLU A 56 -8.75 -14.37 2.91
CA GLU A 56 -9.87 -14.07 3.80
C GLU A 56 -10.45 -12.67 3.54
N ALA A 57 -9.61 -11.73 3.12
CA ALA A 57 -10.03 -10.39 2.73
C ALA A 57 -9.04 -9.76 1.74
N VAL A 58 -9.55 -8.80 0.96
CA VAL A 58 -8.76 -7.87 0.15
C VAL A 58 -9.15 -6.45 0.53
N THR A 59 -8.17 -5.63 0.86
CA THR A 59 -8.36 -4.25 1.30
C THR A 59 -7.76 -3.30 0.27
N ALA A 60 -8.54 -2.29 -0.13
CA ALA A 60 -8.08 -1.29 -1.09
C ALA A 60 -7.23 -0.23 -0.39
N GLU A 61 -6.05 0.05 -0.93
CA GLU A 61 -5.17 1.10 -0.45
C GLU A 61 -5.33 2.40 -1.25
N PRO A 62 -5.07 3.55 -0.62
CA PRO A 62 -4.97 4.81 -1.34
C PRO A 62 -3.68 4.88 -2.14
N PHE A 63 -3.75 5.44 -3.36
CA PHE A 63 -2.56 5.89 -4.08
C PHE A 63 -2.76 7.30 -4.65
N SER A 64 -1.67 8.04 -4.77
CA SER A 64 -1.67 9.38 -5.33
C SER A 64 -0.25 9.82 -5.67
N PHE A 65 -0.07 10.45 -6.81
CA PHE A 65 1.18 11.08 -7.22
C PHE A 65 1.14 12.61 -7.05
N ALA A 66 0.10 13.17 -6.43
CA ALA A 66 -0.09 14.60 -6.26
C ALA A 66 1.08 15.29 -5.53
N HIS A 67 1.78 14.56 -4.64
CA HIS A 67 2.96 15.07 -3.93
C HIS A 67 4.15 15.38 -4.87
N HIS A 68 4.19 14.79 -6.07
CA HIS A 68 5.23 15.07 -7.06
C HIS A 68 4.96 16.31 -7.90
N GLN A 69 3.74 16.85 -7.92
CA GLN A 69 3.35 17.92 -8.85
C GLN A 69 4.23 19.16 -8.73
N SER A 70 4.44 19.64 -7.51
CA SER A 70 5.24 20.84 -7.28
C SER A 70 6.69 20.69 -7.70
N GLU A 71 7.30 19.53 -7.42
CA GLU A 71 8.69 19.24 -7.83
C GLU A 71 8.79 19.02 -9.33
N LEU A 72 7.84 18.32 -9.94
CA LEU A 72 7.79 18.11 -11.39
C LEU A 72 7.72 19.44 -12.15
N VAL A 73 6.86 20.36 -11.72
CA VAL A 73 6.75 21.71 -12.30
C VAL A 73 8.02 22.51 -12.09
N ARG A 74 8.64 22.44 -10.90
CA ARG A 74 9.90 23.12 -10.61
C ARG A 74 11.03 22.60 -11.49
N VAL A 75 11.18 21.29 -11.61
CA VAL A 75 12.22 20.66 -12.44
C VAL A 75 12.02 20.99 -13.91
N GLU A 76 10.80 20.90 -14.45
CA GLU A 76 10.50 21.26 -15.82
C GLU A 76 10.93 22.70 -16.13
N ARG A 77 10.54 23.65 -15.28
CA ARG A 77 10.88 25.08 -15.46
C ARG A 77 12.39 25.32 -15.39
N ALA A 78 13.07 24.69 -14.44
CA ALA A 78 14.51 24.85 -14.29
C ALA A 78 15.28 24.30 -15.51
N LEU A 79 14.88 23.13 -16.03
CA LEU A 79 15.47 22.55 -17.25
C LEU A 79 15.27 23.45 -18.48
N GLU A 80 14.10 24.05 -18.64
CA GLU A 80 13.83 24.99 -19.74
C GLU A 80 14.66 26.27 -19.66
N ASN A 81 14.91 26.76 -18.44
CA ASN A 81 15.73 27.95 -18.21
C ASN A 81 17.23 27.66 -18.23
N GLY A 82 17.65 26.41 -18.33
CA GLY A 82 19.05 26.01 -18.21
C GLY A 82 19.63 26.20 -16.80
N GLU A 83 18.75 26.17 -15.79
CA GLU A 83 19.12 26.27 -14.38
C GLU A 83 19.62 24.91 -13.83
N ALA A 84 20.49 24.96 -12.83
CA ALA A 84 20.96 23.75 -12.17
C ALA A 84 19.83 23.10 -11.33
N VAL A 85 19.67 21.79 -11.47
CA VAL A 85 18.75 20.96 -10.69
C VAL A 85 19.55 19.80 -10.08
N GLU A 86 19.17 19.37 -8.90
CA GLU A 86 19.81 18.25 -8.23
C GLU A 86 19.67 16.97 -9.09
N GLU A 87 20.79 16.23 -9.25
CA GLU A 87 20.88 15.09 -10.17
C GLU A 87 19.80 14.02 -9.91
N HIS A 88 19.49 13.74 -8.64
CA HIS A 88 18.47 12.76 -8.28
C HIS A 88 17.05 13.17 -8.71
N LEU A 89 16.75 14.47 -8.72
CA LEU A 89 15.45 14.98 -9.19
C LEU A 89 15.38 14.95 -10.72
N VAL A 90 16.46 15.30 -11.40
CA VAL A 90 16.52 15.16 -12.86
C VAL A 90 16.32 13.70 -13.25
N GLY A 91 17.05 12.77 -12.63
CA GLY A 91 16.91 11.33 -12.88
C GLY A 91 15.48 10.81 -12.68
N GLY A 92 14.80 11.27 -11.64
CA GLY A 92 13.42 10.87 -11.32
C GLY A 92 12.38 11.45 -12.29
N PHE A 93 12.51 12.72 -12.68
CA PHE A 93 11.45 13.43 -13.43
C PHE A 93 11.71 13.60 -14.92
N GLN A 94 12.97 13.52 -15.39
CA GLN A 94 13.32 13.77 -16.80
C GLN A 94 12.53 12.88 -17.78
N GLY A 95 12.41 11.61 -17.46
CA GLY A 95 11.63 10.67 -18.30
C GLY A 95 10.15 11.01 -18.38
N TRP A 96 9.60 11.51 -17.28
CA TRP A 96 8.20 11.95 -17.20
C TRP A 96 7.98 13.22 -17.99
N ILE A 97 8.80 14.24 -17.78
CA ILE A 97 8.78 15.52 -18.52
C ILE A 97 8.91 15.27 -20.03
N ASN A 98 9.86 14.42 -20.45
CA ASN A 98 10.04 14.10 -21.86
C ASN A 98 8.80 13.45 -22.48
N ARG A 99 8.06 12.60 -21.74
CA ARG A 99 6.80 12.01 -22.22
C ARG A 99 5.71 13.05 -22.36
N LEU A 100 5.60 13.98 -21.40
CA LEU A 100 4.63 15.07 -21.46
C LEU A 100 4.87 15.96 -22.66
N HIS A 101 6.13 16.39 -22.88
CA HIS A 101 6.49 17.25 -24.01
C HIS A 101 6.23 16.56 -25.37
N LYS A 102 6.46 15.24 -25.49
CA LYS A 102 6.09 14.48 -26.69
C LYS A 102 4.59 14.47 -26.96
N GLN A 103 3.77 14.65 -25.93
CA GLN A 103 2.30 14.74 -26.01
C GLN A 103 1.81 16.19 -26.17
N GLY A 104 2.72 17.17 -26.26
CA GLY A 104 2.39 18.58 -26.27
C GLY A 104 1.85 19.12 -24.94
N LYS A 105 2.13 18.42 -23.84
CA LYS A 105 1.70 18.75 -22.48
C LYS A 105 2.86 19.23 -21.62
N ARG A 106 2.49 19.94 -20.56
CA ARG A 106 3.38 20.46 -19.52
C ARG A 106 3.09 19.78 -18.17
N ALA A 107 4.03 19.88 -17.23
CA ALA A 107 3.80 19.42 -15.87
C ALA A 107 2.59 20.09 -15.20
N THR A 108 2.32 21.36 -15.54
CA THR A 108 1.14 22.11 -15.08
C THR A 108 -0.20 21.61 -15.63
N ASP A 109 -0.18 20.84 -16.72
CA ASP A 109 -1.39 20.30 -17.36
C ASP A 109 -1.82 18.96 -16.75
N LEU A 110 -1.03 18.43 -15.81
CA LEU A 110 -1.36 17.19 -15.12
C LEU A 110 -2.37 17.45 -14.00
N GLU A 111 -3.44 16.69 -14.03
CA GLU A 111 -4.37 16.55 -12.91
C GLU A 111 -4.04 15.29 -12.15
N PHE A 112 -3.56 15.44 -10.91
CA PHE A 112 -3.32 14.32 -10.02
C PHE A 112 -4.57 14.02 -9.21
N ILE A 113 -4.91 12.74 -9.13
CA ILE A 113 -5.99 12.29 -8.25
C ILE A 113 -5.55 12.33 -6.80
N GLY A 114 -6.50 12.60 -5.89
CA GLY A 114 -6.28 12.46 -4.46
C GLY A 114 -6.23 10.99 -4.02
N PRO A 115 -5.75 10.73 -2.81
CA PRO A 115 -5.69 9.36 -2.27
C PRO A 115 -7.07 8.70 -2.11
N ASP A 116 -8.12 9.48 -1.83
CA ASP A 116 -9.52 9.07 -1.82
C ASP A 116 -9.96 8.45 -3.16
N LYS A 117 -9.66 9.16 -4.24
CA LYS A 117 -9.96 8.66 -5.59
C LYS A 117 -9.10 7.47 -5.95
N GLY A 118 -7.83 7.45 -5.53
CA GLY A 118 -6.93 6.30 -5.71
C GLY A 118 -7.47 5.05 -5.02
N MET A 119 -7.88 5.15 -3.77
CA MET A 119 -8.48 4.05 -3.02
C MET A 119 -9.75 3.53 -3.72
N GLU A 120 -10.65 4.42 -4.15
CA GLU A 120 -11.88 3.99 -4.82
C GLU A 120 -11.58 3.30 -6.17
N LEU A 121 -10.59 3.77 -6.93
CA LEU A 121 -10.15 3.09 -8.16
C LEU A 121 -9.61 1.69 -7.86
N SER A 122 -8.78 1.55 -6.82
CA SER A 122 -8.27 0.24 -6.38
C SER A 122 -9.40 -0.69 -5.97
N TYR A 123 -10.38 -0.20 -5.20
CA TYR A 123 -11.55 -0.98 -4.82
C TYR A 123 -12.33 -1.50 -6.06
N GLN A 124 -12.56 -0.65 -7.05
CA GLN A 124 -13.27 -1.02 -8.28
C GLN A 124 -12.45 -2.01 -9.12
N GLU A 125 -11.13 -1.87 -9.15
CA GLU A 125 -10.25 -2.80 -9.89
C GLU A 125 -10.19 -4.17 -9.21
N ILE A 126 -10.17 -4.24 -7.88
CA ILE A 126 -10.27 -5.50 -7.14
C ILE A 126 -11.57 -6.23 -7.51
N LEU A 127 -12.70 -5.52 -7.53
CA LEU A 127 -13.99 -6.08 -7.98
C LEU A 127 -13.90 -6.62 -9.41
N THR A 128 -13.22 -5.88 -10.29
CA THR A 128 -13.02 -6.28 -11.70
C THR A 128 -12.20 -7.57 -11.80
N VAL A 129 -11.16 -7.74 -11.01
CA VAL A 129 -10.37 -8.97 -10.97
C VAL A 129 -11.22 -10.16 -10.53
N TYR A 130 -12.01 -10.02 -9.45
CA TYR A 130 -12.93 -11.06 -9.00
C TYR A 130 -13.95 -11.45 -10.07
N ASP A 131 -14.57 -10.46 -10.73
CA ASP A 131 -15.53 -10.70 -11.84
C ASP A 131 -14.89 -11.46 -13.00
N LYS A 132 -13.69 -11.05 -13.43
CA LYS A 132 -12.92 -11.71 -14.47
C LYS A 132 -12.58 -13.17 -14.16
N LEU A 133 -12.37 -13.48 -12.90
CA LEU A 133 -12.12 -14.84 -12.41
C LEU A 133 -13.41 -15.64 -12.18
N GLY A 134 -14.58 -15.03 -12.29
CA GLY A 134 -15.87 -15.65 -11.98
C GLY A 134 -16.06 -15.98 -10.50
N MET A 135 -15.39 -15.22 -9.61
CA MET A 135 -15.40 -15.44 -8.17
C MET A 135 -16.40 -14.51 -7.46
N ASN A 136 -16.97 -15.00 -6.36
CA ASN A 136 -17.84 -14.17 -5.51
C ASN A 136 -16.97 -13.27 -4.62
N SER A 137 -17.20 -11.96 -4.70
CA SER A 137 -16.52 -10.95 -3.90
C SER A 137 -17.29 -10.49 -2.66
N SER A 138 -18.49 -10.99 -2.45
CA SER A 138 -19.37 -10.52 -1.37
C SER A 138 -18.77 -10.76 0.01
N GLY A 139 -18.57 -9.68 0.76
CA GLY A 139 -18.02 -9.73 2.12
C GLY A 139 -16.50 -9.99 2.18
N GLN A 140 -15.80 -9.91 1.05
CA GLN A 140 -14.36 -10.14 0.99
C GLN A 140 -13.54 -8.91 0.62
N ILE A 141 -14.17 -7.85 0.09
CA ILE A 141 -13.46 -6.65 -0.40
C ILE A 141 -13.90 -5.44 0.43
N PHE A 142 -12.93 -4.71 0.95
CA PHE A 142 -13.17 -3.60 1.88
C PHE A 142 -12.47 -2.32 1.40
N ARG A 143 -13.17 -1.19 1.57
CA ARG A 143 -12.60 0.12 1.31
C ARG A 143 -11.62 0.50 2.40
N GLY A 144 -10.46 0.99 2.00
CA GLY A 144 -9.41 1.45 2.89
C GLY A 144 -9.50 2.93 3.23
N ALA A 145 -8.36 3.44 3.67
CA ALA A 145 -8.20 4.84 4.01
C ALA A 145 -8.39 5.75 2.79
N GLU A 146 -9.11 6.86 2.96
CA GLU A 146 -9.30 7.86 1.91
C GLU A 146 -8.19 8.93 1.91
N GLN A 147 -7.25 8.84 2.83
CA GLN A 147 -6.11 9.76 2.96
C GLN A 147 -4.94 9.05 3.61
N TYR A 148 -3.75 9.58 3.40
CA TYR A 148 -2.57 9.11 4.14
C TYR A 148 -2.62 9.59 5.59
N MET A 149 -1.90 8.89 6.48
CA MET A 149 -1.74 9.34 7.87
C MET A 149 -1.04 10.71 7.90
N SER A 150 -1.60 11.64 8.68
CA SER A 150 -1.02 12.98 8.85
C SER A 150 0.27 12.97 9.69
N ASP A 151 0.39 11.99 10.55
CA ASP A 151 1.55 11.76 11.43
C ASP A 151 1.59 10.29 11.88
N ALA A 152 2.67 9.91 12.54
CA ALA A 152 2.90 8.53 13.01
C ALA A 152 1.97 8.06 14.16
N ASN A 153 1.07 8.90 14.66
CA ASN A 153 0.25 8.58 15.83
C ASN A 153 -1.25 8.69 15.58
N THR A 154 -1.65 9.23 14.42
CA THR A 154 -3.06 9.48 14.11
C THR A 154 -3.53 8.47 13.06
N PRO A 155 -4.27 7.41 13.46
CA PRO A 155 -4.78 6.40 12.52
C PRO A 155 -5.88 7.00 11.66
N VAL A 156 -5.95 6.56 10.42
CA VAL A 156 -7.06 6.81 9.49
C VAL A 156 -8.02 5.62 9.58
N LEU A 157 -9.24 5.85 10.04
CA LEU A 157 -10.22 4.79 10.24
C LEU A 157 -10.93 4.46 8.92
N SER A 158 -11.16 3.18 8.69
CA SER A 158 -11.84 2.64 7.50
C SER A 158 -12.35 1.23 7.77
N ASP A 159 -13.20 0.71 6.88
CA ASP A 159 -13.66 -0.68 6.94
C ASP A 159 -12.48 -1.67 6.87
N SER A 160 -11.44 -1.35 6.08
CA SER A 160 -10.21 -2.15 6.00
C SER A 160 -9.50 -2.26 7.34
N VAL A 161 -9.42 -1.17 8.10
CA VAL A 161 -8.78 -1.15 9.43
C VAL A 161 -9.50 -2.08 10.39
N ASP A 162 -10.83 -2.04 10.40
CA ASP A 162 -11.64 -2.91 11.27
C ASP A 162 -11.53 -4.38 10.84
N THR A 163 -11.56 -4.65 9.53
CA THR A 163 -11.37 -5.98 8.97
C THR A 163 -10.00 -6.58 9.34
N ILE A 164 -8.92 -5.81 9.22
CA ILE A 164 -7.58 -6.27 9.63
C ILE A 164 -7.57 -6.65 11.12
N ILE A 165 -8.16 -5.82 11.97
CA ILE A 165 -8.21 -6.07 13.42
C ILE A 165 -9.04 -7.32 13.74
N ASP A 166 -10.21 -7.46 13.14
CA ASP A 166 -11.11 -8.58 13.39
C ASP A 166 -10.50 -9.90 12.92
N LEU A 167 -9.91 -9.94 11.73
CA LEU A 167 -9.21 -11.13 11.20
C LEU A 167 -7.97 -11.47 12.01
N ALA A 168 -7.19 -10.48 12.45
CA ALA A 168 -6.02 -10.71 13.30
C ALA A 168 -6.41 -11.26 14.68
N LYS A 169 -7.61 -10.98 15.17
CA LYS A 169 -8.14 -11.50 16.45
C LYS A 169 -8.88 -12.82 16.30
N SER A 170 -9.22 -13.21 15.08
CA SER A 170 -9.95 -14.46 14.82
C SER A 170 -8.98 -15.60 14.54
N GLY A 171 -9.24 -16.78 15.11
CA GLY A 171 -8.44 -17.98 14.90
C GLY A 171 -7.11 -18.02 15.67
N ASP A 172 -6.48 -19.18 15.62
CA ASP A 172 -5.24 -19.48 16.38
C ASP A 172 -3.98 -19.29 15.53
N GLU A 173 -4.12 -19.32 14.20
CA GLU A 173 -3.02 -19.15 13.26
C GLU A 173 -2.80 -17.66 12.90
N PRO A 174 -1.55 -17.26 12.63
CA PRO A 174 -1.26 -15.89 12.25
C PRO A 174 -1.95 -15.49 10.94
N LEU A 175 -2.40 -14.23 10.88
CA LEU A 175 -2.83 -13.63 9.63
C LEU A 175 -1.61 -13.09 8.89
N TYR A 176 -1.34 -13.61 7.70
CA TYR A 176 -0.36 -13.02 6.79
C TYR A 176 -1.01 -11.85 6.04
N ILE A 177 -0.32 -10.73 5.97
CA ILE A 177 -0.79 -9.55 5.25
C ILE A 177 0.22 -9.25 4.14
N ALA A 178 -0.19 -9.44 2.89
CA ALA A 178 0.57 -9.00 1.73
C ALA A 178 0.24 -7.53 1.44
N ALA A 179 1.17 -6.64 1.80
CA ALA A 179 1.06 -5.20 1.56
C ALA A 179 1.78 -4.85 0.25
N MET A 180 1.03 -4.50 -0.78
CA MET A 180 1.55 -4.27 -2.13
C MET A 180 1.67 -2.80 -2.53
N GLY A 181 1.20 -1.89 -1.68
CA GLY A 181 1.31 -0.44 -1.85
C GLY A 181 1.72 0.29 -0.58
N CYS A 182 0.99 1.33 -0.20
CA CYS A 182 1.22 2.05 1.05
C CYS A 182 0.66 1.25 2.23
N VAL A 183 1.19 1.45 3.43
CA VAL A 183 0.76 0.68 4.62
C VAL A 183 -0.20 1.45 5.54
N THR A 184 -0.95 2.41 5.01
CA THR A 184 -1.85 3.26 5.79
C THR A 184 -2.90 2.46 6.56
N ASN A 185 -3.53 1.45 5.92
CA ASN A 185 -4.52 0.59 6.56
C ASN A 185 -3.90 -0.22 7.70
N ILE A 186 -2.76 -0.86 7.44
CA ILE A 186 -2.05 -1.73 8.40
C ILE A 186 -1.52 -0.91 9.58
N ALA A 187 -0.87 0.23 9.31
CA ALA A 187 -0.36 1.13 10.35
C ALA A 187 -1.50 1.65 11.22
N SER A 188 -2.64 2.01 10.62
CA SER A 188 -3.83 2.46 11.35
C SER A 188 -4.43 1.35 12.21
N ALA A 189 -4.48 0.11 11.71
CA ALA A 189 -4.94 -1.05 12.47
C ALA A 189 -4.05 -1.31 13.69
N LEU A 190 -2.73 -1.29 13.51
CA LEU A 190 -1.76 -1.44 14.61
C LEU A 190 -1.85 -0.30 15.63
N LEU A 191 -2.11 0.93 15.20
CA LEU A 191 -2.30 2.06 16.11
C LEU A 191 -3.61 1.99 16.88
N LYS A 192 -4.66 1.45 16.26
CA LYS A 192 -5.99 1.28 16.90
C LYS A 192 -6.02 0.08 17.86
N ALA A 193 -5.33 -1.01 17.50
CA ALA A 193 -5.29 -2.25 18.26
C ALA A 193 -3.85 -2.81 18.33
N PRO A 194 -2.95 -2.21 19.14
CA PRO A 194 -1.54 -2.61 19.21
C PRO A 194 -1.31 -4.09 19.54
N GLU A 195 -2.25 -4.71 20.23
CA GLU A 195 -2.19 -6.12 20.63
C GLU A 195 -2.16 -7.09 19.44
N ILE A 196 -2.66 -6.70 18.25
CA ILE A 196 -2.65 -7.60 17.09
C ILE A 196 -1.27 -7.84 16.52
N VAL A 197 -0.25 -7.10 16.93
CA VAL A 197 1.13 -7.25 16.44
C VAL A 197 1.69 -8.66 16.62
N SER A 198 1.22 -9.42 17.61
CA SER A 198 1.61 -10.82 17.82
C SER A 198 0.88 -11.81 16.90
N ASN A 199 -0.19 -11.38 16.27
CA ASN A 199 -1.09 -12.25 15.51
C ASN A 199 -0.98 -12.04 13.98
N ILE A 200 -0.14 -11.11 13.54
CA ILE A 200 0.03 -10.80 12.12
C ILE A 200 1.47 -10.99 11.67
N VAL A 201 1.64 -11.31 10.39
CA VAL A 201 2.92 -11.29 9.67
C VAL A 201 2.75 -10.41 8.44
N VAL A 202 3.46 -9.28 8.40
CA VAL A 202 3.37 -8.33 7.29
C VAL A 202 4.52 -8.56 6.30
N LEU A 203 4.15 -8.80 5.03
CA LEU A 203 5.07 -8.89 3.89
C LEU A 203 4.87 -7.61 3.05
N TRP A 204 5.83 -6.70 3.13
CA TRP A 204 5.73 -5.41 2.44
C TRP A 204 6.73 -5.30 1.30
N THR A 205 6.24 -5.02 0.09
CA THR A 205 7.04 -4.99 -1.14
C THR A 205 7.75 -3.66 -1.41
N SER A 206 7.41 -2.58 -0.71
CA SER A 206 7.89 -1.21 -0.99
C SER A 206 9.22 -0.82 -0.32
N ALA A 207 9.97 -1.74 0.26
CA ALA A 207 11.25 -1.45 0.89
C ALA A 207 12.40 -1.57 -0.13
N TYR A 208 12.74 -0.47 -0.79
CA TYR A 208 13.91 -0.42 -1.67
C TYR A 208 15.17 -0.05 -0.87
N PRO A 209 16.22 -0.89 -0.84
CA PRO A 209 17.46 -0.61 -0.09
C PRO A 209 18.18 0.67 -0.53
N SER A 210 17.92 1.13 -1.76
CA SER A 210 18.49 2.35 -2.32
C SER A 210 17.73 3.63 -1.98
N MET A 211 16.55 3.52 -1.36
CA MET A 211 15.84 4.70 -0.89
C MET A 211 16.48 5.23 0.39
N HIS A 212 16.89 6.49 0.36
CA HIS A 212 17.40 7.18 1.54
C HIS A 212 16.42 7.02 2.71
N PRO A 213 16.90 6.81 3.96
CA PRO A 213 16.04 6.67 5.14
C PRO A 213 15.03 7.81 5.32
N THR A 214 15.32 9.00 4.78
CA THR A 214 14.42 10.15 4.75
C THR A 214 13.22 10.00 3.82
N ALA A 215 13.23 9.07 2.86
CA ALA A 215 12.09 8.82 1.98
C ALA A 215 11.02 7.96 2.67
N ILE A 216 11.42 7.08 3.61
CA ILE A 216 10.50 6.23 4.37
C ILE A 216 9.71 7.05 5.41
N SER A 217 10.28 8.15 5.92
CA SER A 217 9.63 9.00 6.93
C SER A 217 8.62 10.00 6.36
N ARG A 218 8.45 10.06 5.04
CA ARG A 218 7.55 11.01 4.35
C ARG A 218 6.44 10.36 3.53
N ARG A 219 6.27 9.03 3.65
CA ARG A 219 5.17 8.30 3.01
C ARG A 219 4.20 7.76 4.03
#